data_8ee710abf912c1282f8307877028b151
#
_entry.id   8ee710abf912c1282f8307877028b151
#
_cell.length_a   1.000
_cell.length_b   1.000
_cell.length_c   1.000
_cell.angle_alpha   90.00
_cell.angle_beta   90.00
_cell.angle_gamma   90.00
#
_symmetry.space_group_name_H-M   'P 1'
#
loop_
_entity.id
_entity.type
_entity.pdbx_description
1 polymer ?
#
loop_
_entity_poly.entity_id
_entity_poly.type
_entity_poly.pdbx_seq_one_letter_code
_entity_poly.pdbx_strand_id
1 'polypeptide(L)'
;TQYTPYQAEISQGRLEALLNYQTMIADLTCLPIANASLLDEGTAAAEAMVMFFNNHRDPDKNTYLVSDQCHPQTIDILKTRAEPIGIKLKIISVEKFKFTPNIFGVLIQYPDTQGVIRDYTNICNKAHKIGAFVCFATDLMALTLFKPPGEMGGDVAIGSSQRYGVPMGNGGPHAAFFSTTNLFKRKIPGRIIGLTNDSNNNPALRMALQTREQHIRREKATSNICTAQVLR
;
A
#
# COMPACT_ATOMS: atom_id res chain seq x y z
N THR A 1 17.73 16.18 -6.07
CA THR A 1 16.68 16.24 -5.06
C THR A 1 15.35 15.90 -5.70
N GLN A 2 14.67 14.90 -5.19
CA GLN A 2 13.34 14.52 -5.65
C GLN A 2 12.33 15.57 -5.20
N TYR A 3 11.56 16.13 -6.12
CA TYR A 3 10.51 17.09 -5.83
C TYR A 3 9.21 16.67 -6.54
N THR A 4 8.05 17.03 -6.01
CA THR A 4 6.78 16.70 -6.65
C THR A 4 6.74 17.24 -8.09
N PRO A 5 6.46 16.40 -9.10
CA PRO A 5 6.36 16.85 -10.48
C PRO A 5 5.01 17.54 -10.74
N TYR A 6 4.86 18.78 -10.27
CA TYR A 6 3.62 19.55 -10.42
C TYR A 6 3.19 19.73 -11.89
N GLN A 7 4.17 19.85 -12.77
CA GLN A 7 3.97 19.86 -14.22
C GLN A 7 4.65 18.62 -14.78
N ALA A 8 3.89 17.56 -14.95
CA ALA A 8 4.40 16.26 -15.37
C ALA A 8 5.11 16.34 -16.73
N GLU A 9 4.58 17.16 -17.65
CA GLU A 9 5.06 17.30 -19.03
C GLU A 9 6.52 17.75 -19.12
N ILE A 10 6.96 18.61 -18.20
CA ILE A 10 8.34 19.13 -18.15
C ILE A 10 9.20 18.45 -17.10
N SER A 11 8.66 17.49 -16.37
CA SER A 11 9.35 16.80 -15.27
C SER A 11 9.75 15.37 -15.61
N GLN A 12 10.10 15.10 -16.87
CA GLN A 12 10.32 13.74 -17.39
C GLN A 12 11.35 12.95 -16.57
N GLY A 13 12.47 13.54 -16.20
CA GLY A 13 13.47 12.86 -15.37
C GLY A 13 12.99 12.53 -13.95
N ARG A 14 12.08 13.33 -13.38
CA ARG A 14 11.45 13.01 -12.09
C ARG A 14 10.42 11.90 -12.24
N LEU A 15 9.66 11.90 -13.32
CA LEU A 15 8.73 10.81 -13.62
C LEU A 15 9.47 9.48 -13.85
N GLU A 16 10.63 9.53 -14.51
CA GLU A 16 11.50 8.37 -14.70
C GLU A 16 11.97 7.80 -13.36
N ALA A 17 12.43 8.65 -12.44
CA ALA A 17 12.82 8.22 -11.10
C ALA A 17 11.65 7.58 -10.32
N LEU A 18 10.44 8.13 -10.46
CA LEU A 18 9.23 7.56 -9.85
C LEU A 18 8.82 6.23 -10.52
N LEU A 19 8.99 6.11 -11.84
CA LEU A 19 8.74 4.86 -12.56
C LEU A 19 9.72 3.76 -12.10
N ASN A 20 11.01 4.08 -11.96
CA ASN A 20 12.01 3.17 -11.43
C ASN A 20 11.66 2.72 -10.01
N TYR A 21 11.21 3.65 -9.16
CA TYR A 21 10.71 3.31 -7.83
C TYR A 21 9.53 2.34 -7.88
N GLN A 22 8.51 2.61 -8.72
CA GLN A 22 7.36 1.72 -8.89
C GLN A 22 7.77 0.32 -9.34
N THR A 23 8.70 0.23 -10.28
CA THR A 23 9.21 -1.05 -10.81
C THR A 23 9.92 -1.84 -9.70
N MET A 24 10.80 -1.19 -8.94
CA MET A 24 11.49 -1.82 -7.81
C MET A 24 10.52 -2.37 -6.76
N ILE A 25 9.49 -1.59 -6.39
CA ILE A 25 8.49 -2.02 -5.42
C ILE A 25 7.67 -3.20 -5.96
N ALA A 26 7.25 -3.14 -7.22
CA ALA A 26 6.49 -4.22 -7.86
C ALA A 26 7.30 -5.53 -7.89
N ASP A 27 8.57 -5.47 -8.27
CA ASP A 27 9.47 -6.62 -8.32
C ASP A 27 9.70 -7.23 -6.94
N LEU A 28 10.05 -6.42 -5.94
CA LEU A 28 10.31 -6.89 -4.58
C LEU A 28 9.08 -7.50 -3.91
N THR A 29 7.90 -6.98 -4.18
CA THR A 29 6.65 -7.48 -3.58
C THR A 29 6.01 -8.60 -4.38
N CYS A 30 6.47 -8.87 -5.61
CA CYS A 30 5.81 -9.74 -6.61
C CYS A 30 4.34 -9.37 -6.84
N LEU A 31 4.03 -8.06 -6.82
CA LEU A 31 2.71 -7.52 -7.12
C LEU A 31 2.82 -6.57 -8.32
N PRO A 32 1.97 -6.70 -9.35
CA PRO A 32 2.23 -6.09 -10.66
C PRO A 32 2.07 -4.56 -10.71
N ILE A 33 1.47 -3.96 -9.69
CA ILE A 33 1.20 -2.52 -9.68
C ILE A 33 1.70 -1.92 -8.38
N ALA A 34 2.50 -0.85 -8.47
CA ALA A 34 2.90 -0.05 -7.33
C ALA A 34 2.61 1.43 -7.60
N ASN A 35 2.30 2.17 -6.55
CA ASN A 35 2.15 3.63 -6.62
C ASN A 35 3.51 4.33 -6.49
N ALA A 36 3.51 5.63 -6.76
CA ALA A 36 4.72 6.44 -6.63
C ALA A 36 5.12 6.73 -5.16
N SER A 37 4.15 6.96 -4.26
CA SER A 37 4.36 7.03 -2.79
C SER A 37 3.06 7.30 -2.03
N LEU A 38 3.09 7.06 -0.71
CA LEU A 38 2.13 7.54 0.30
C LEU A 38 2.90 8.16 1.48
N LEU A 39 2.18 8.60 2.52
CA LEU A 39 2.77 9.31 3.66
C LEU A 39 3.65 8.37 4.50
N ASP A 40 3.05 7.37 5.13
CA ASP A 40 3.71 6.42 6.00
C ASP A 40 3.03 5.05 5.95
N GLU A 41 3.62 4.05 6.60
CA GLU A 41 3.10 2.69 6.64
C GLU A 41 1.70 2.63 7.23
N GLY A 42 1.45 3.32 8.34
CA GLY A 42 0.15 3.30 9.01
C GLY A 42 -0.96 3.88 8.12
N THR A 43 -0.69 4.98 7.42
CA THR A 43 -1.62 5.56 6.45
C THR A 43 -1.84 4.61 5.28
N ALA A 44 -0.78 3.98 4.76
CA ALA A 44 -0.89 3.01 3.66
C ALA A 44 -1.73 1.79 4.08
N ALA A 45 -1.57 1.30 5.31
CA ALA A 45 -2.39 0.22 5.87
C ALA A 45 -3.87 0.61 5.97
N ALA A 46 -4.15 1.83 6.43
CA ALA A 46 -5.52 2.35 6.51
C ALA A 46 -6.15 2.51 5.12
N GLU A 47 -5.39 2.97 4.13
CA GLU A 47 -5.87 3.04 2.74
C GLU A 47 -6.16 1.65 2.17
N ALA A 48 -5.34 0.64 2.46
CA ALA A 48 -5.60 -0.74 2.06
C ALA A 48 -6.90 -1.27 2.69
N MET A 49 -7.10 -1.04 3.99
CA MET A 49 -8.33 -1.41 4.70
C MET A 49 -9.57 -0.77 4.06
N VAL A 50 -9.54 0.53 3.82
CA VAL A 50 -10.66 1.26 3.20
C VAL A 50 -10.88 0.82 1.75
N MET A 51 -9.82 0.55 1.00
CA MET A 51 -9.92 0.04 -0.37
C MET A 51 -10.60 -1.34 -0.40
N PHE A 52 -10.24 -2.24 0.50
CA PHE A 52 -10.88 -3.54 0.62
C PHE A 52 -12.34 -3.42 1.03
N PHE A 53 -12.64 -2.59 2.04
CA PHE A 53 -14.00 -2.32 2.51
C PHE A 53 -14.91 -1.81 1.39
N ASN A 54 -14.43 -0.88 0.58
CA ASN A 54 -15.19 -0.33 -0.54
C ASN A 54 -15.26 -1.26 -1.78
N ASN A 55 -14.58 -2.40 -1.76
CA ASN A 55 -14.57 -3.33 -2.88
C ASN A 55 -15.68 -4.38 -2.83
N HIS A 56 -16.31 -4.59 -1.71
CA HIS A 56 -17.48 -5.47 -1.59
C HIS A 56 -18.79 -4.65 -1.47
N ARG A 57 -19.91 -5.31 -1.74
CA ARG A 57 -21.25 -4.69 -1.65
C ARG A 57 -22.09 -5.24 -0.49
N ASP A 58 -21.53 -6.19 0.27
CA ASP A 58 -22.22 -6.86 1.35
C ASP A 58 -22.10 -6.02 2.63
N PRO A 59 -23.21 -5.47 3.18
CA PRO A 59 -23.18 -4.65 4.38
C PRO A 59 -22.77 -5.42 5.64
N ASP A 60 -22.92 -6.75 5.64
CA ASP A 60 -22.55 -7.60 6.76
C ASP A 60 -21.06 -7.88 6.83
N LYS A 61 -20.31 -7.66 5.74
CA LYS A 61 -18.85 -7.72 5.69
C LYS A 61 -18.23 -6.45 6.25
N ASN A 62 -18.12 -6.33 7.56
CA ASN A 62 -17.63 -5.13 8.24
C ASN A 62 -16.46 -5.38 9.20
N THR A 63 -15.91 -6.60 9.22
CA THR A 63 -14.82 -6.96 10.13
C THR A 63 -13.49 -7.05 9.40
N TYR A 64 -12.46 -6.40 9.96
CA TYR A 64 -11.08 -6.45 9.50
C TYR A 64 -10.21 -7.12 10.56
N LEU A 65 -9.51 -8.20 10.18
CA LEU A 65 -8.56 -8.87 11.07
C LEU A 65 -7.22 -8.17 11.02
N VAL A 66 -6.61 -7.93 12.15
CA VAL A 66 -5.29 -7.32 12.27
C VAL A 66 -4.42 -8.18 13.17
N SER A 67 -3.23 -8.53 12.71
CA SER A 67 -2.24 -9.20 13.55
C SER A 67 -1.87 -8.29 14.73
N ASP A 68 -1.87 -8.83 15.94
CA ASP A 68 -1.41 -8.14 17.14
C ASP A 68 0.11 -7.87 17.11
N GLN A 69 0.81 -8.46 16.15
CA GLN A 69 2.23 -8.23 15.88
C GLN A 69 2.48 -7.14 14.81
N CYS A 70 1.45 -6.42 14.36
CA CYS A 70 1.64 -5.17 13.62
C CYS A 70 2.21 -4.08 14.52
N HIS A 71 2.91 -3.11 13.93
CA HIS A 71 3.45 -2.00 14.69
C HIS A 71 2.33 -1.22 15.40
N PRO A 72 2.52 -0.83 16.68
CA PRO A 72 1.49 -0.16 17.47
C PRO A 72 0.92 1.10 16.79
N GLN A 73 1.78 1.89 16.16
CA GLN A 73 1.38 3.10 15.42
C GLN A 73 0.44 2.77 14.26
N THR A 74 0.72 1.70 13.51
CA THR A 74 -0.14 1.23 12.42
C THR A 74 -1.51 0.82 12.94
N ILE A 75 -1.55 0.07 14.06
CA ILE A 75 -2.79 -0.34 14.71
C ILE A 75 -3.62 0.87 15.16
N ASP A 76 -3.01 1.90 15.73
CA ASP A 76 -3.72 3.09 16.22
C ASP A 76 -4.28 3.94 15.07
N ILE A 77 -3.56 4.07 13.95
CA ILE A 77 -4.08 4.72 12.74
C ILE A 77 -5.27 3.93 12.17
N LEU A 78 -5.18 2.60 12.14
CA LEU A 78 -6.30 1.76 11.71
C LEU A 78 -7.56 1.99 12.56
N LYS A 79 -7.43 2.04 13.91
CA LYS A 79 -8.55 2.33 14.81
C LYS A 79 -9.21 3.67 14.47
N THR A 80 -8.38 4.72 14.36
CA THR A 80 -8.83 6.09 14.03
C THR A 80 -9.58 6.15 12.70
N ARG A 81 -9.13 5.40 11.69
CA ARG A 81 -9.74 5.39 10.36
C ARG A 81 -10.93 4.44 10.23
N ALA A 82 -11.01 3.40 11.05
CA ALA A 82 -12.06 2.39 11.02
C ALA A 82 -13.36 2.89 11.69
N GLU A 83 -13.23 3.56 12.82
CA GLU A 83 -14.35 3.98 13.65
C GLU A 83 -15.40 4.83 12.90
N PRO A 84 -15.05 5.92 12.18
CA PRO A 84 -16.03 6.78 11.51
C PRO A 84 -16.83 6.09 10.41
N ILE A 85 -16.32 5.00 9.84
CA ILE A 85 -16.95 4.28 8.73
C ILE A 85 -17.54 2.93 9.14
N GLY A 86 -17.56 2.65 10.45
CA GLY A 86 -18.21 1.46 11.02
C GLY A 86 -17.47 0.13 10.79
N ILE A 87 -16.17 0.17 10.49
CA ILE A 87 -15.34 -1.03 10.39
C ILE A 87 -15.00 -1.55 11.81
N LYS A 88 -15.25 -2.84 12.03
CA LYS A 88 -14.91 -3.54 13.26
C LYS A 88 -13.51 -4.13 13.15
N LEU A 89 -12.56 -3.58 13.90
CA LEU A 89 -11.21 -4.15 13.99
C LEU A 89 -11.17 -5.29 14.99
N LYS A 90 -10.58 -6.40 14.58
CA LYS A 90 -10.30 -7.53 15.45
C LYS A 90 -8.79 -7.77 15.49
N ILE A 91 -8.15 -7.27 16.55
CA ILE A 91 -6.69 -7.32 16.75
C ILE A 91 -6.40 -8.56 17.59
N ILE A 92 -5.79 -9.57 16.99
CA ILE A 92 -5.47 -10.85 17.63
C ILE A 92 -4.27 -11.51 16.94
N SER A 93 -3.66 -12.49 17.60
CA SER A 93 -2.60 -13.30 17.00
C SER A 93 -3.08 -14.04 15.75
N VAL A 94 -2.21 -14.12 14.74
CA VAL A 94 -2.52 -14.74 13.43
C VAL A 94 -2.98 -16.20 13.58
N GLU A 95 -2.44 -16.93 14.55
CA GLU A 95 -2.81 -18.32 14.83
C GLU A 95 -4.28 -18.45 15.27
N LYS A 96 -4.85 -17.38 15.83
CA LYS A 96 -6.24 -17.32 16.31
C LYS A 96 -7.20 -16.77 15.24
N PHE A 97 -6.75 -16.49 14.03
CA PHE A 97 -7.62 -16.01 12.97
C PHE A 97 -8.68 -17.04 12.61
N LYS A 98 -9.95 -16.64 12.77
CA LYS A 98 -11.11 -17.43 12.35
C LYS A 98 -11.77 -16.71 11.19
N PHE A 99 -11.79 -17.35 10.05
CA PHE A 99 -12.33 -16.79 8.81
C PHE A 99 -13.85 -17.03 8.74
N THR A 100 -14.62 -16.03 9.13
CA THR A 100 -16.09 -16.01 9.08
C THR A 100 -16.59 -15.11 7.95
N PRO A 101 -17.81 -15.31 7.42
CA PRO A 101 -18.30 -14.59 6.24
C PRO A 101 -18.31 -13.06 6.36
N ASN A 102 -18.38 -12.50 7.57
CA ASN A 102 -18.38 -11.07 7.84
C ASN A 102 -17.00 -10.41 7.74
N ILE A 103 -15.94 -11.17 7.49
CA ILE A 103 -14.59 -10.64 7.34
C ILE A 103 -14.37 -10.24 5.89
N PHE A 104 -13.94 -8.98 5.66
CA PHE A 104 -13.63 -8.49 4.33
C PHE A 104 -12.13 -8.40 4.04
N GLY A 105 -11.30 -8.40 5.07
CA GLY A 105 -9.85 -8.31 4.86
C GLY A 105 -9.03 -8.58 6.11
N VAL A 106 -7.73 -8.69 5.89
CA VAL A 106 -6.71 -9.04 6.89
C VAL A 106 -5.49 -8.17 6.72
N LEU A 107 -4.86 -7.75 7.83
CA LEU A 107 -3.53 -7.15 7.84
C LEU A 107 -2.56 -8.03 8.63
N ILE A 108 -1.41 -8.32 8.03
CA ILE A 108 -0.32 -9.10 8.64
C ILE A 108 0.96 -8.29 8.51
N GLN A 109 1.73 -8.18 9.59
CA GLN A 109 3.10 -7.63 9.57
C GLN A 109 4.09 -8.72 9.20
N TYR A 110 5.02 -8.43 8.26
CA TYR A 110 5.98 -9.40 7.74
C TYR A 110 7.30 -8.72 7.31
N PRO A 111 8.43 -9.00 7.97
CA PRO A 111 8.52 -9.65 9.28
C PRO A 111 7.69 -8.94 10.34
N ASP A 112 7.28 -9.67 11.37
CA ASP A 112 6.48 -9.07 12.45
C ASP A 112 7.32 -8.18 13.39
N THR A 113 6.67 -7.53 14.35
CA THR A 113 7.34 -6.60 15.29
C THR A 113 8.44 -7.27 16.13
N GLN A 114 8.42 -8.59 16.28
CA GLN A 114 9.45 -9.37 16.97
C GLN A 114 10.50 -9.94 16.02
N GLY A 115 10.41 -9.63 14.71
CA GLY A 115 11.31 -10.14 13.68
C GLY A 115 10.99 -11.57 13.22
N VAL A 116 9.84 -12.11 13.58
CA VAL A 116 9.45 -13.47 13.18
C VAL A 116 9.01 -13.48 11.72
N ILE A 117 9.49 -14.48 10.99
CA ILE A 117 9.21 -14.72 9.56
C ILE A 117 8.47 -16.04 9.44
N ARG A 118 7.32 -16.02 8.75
CA ARG A 118 6.49 -17.20 8.51
C ARG A 118 5.95 -17.22 7.10
N ASP A 119 5.68 -18.40 6.55
CA ASP A 119 4.91 -18.52 5.31
C ASP A 119 3.40 -18.41 5.63
N TYR A 120 2.78 -17.37 5.10
CA TYR A 120 1.37 -17.07 5.28
C TYR A 120 0.47 -17.55 4.13
N THR A 121 0.98 -18.35 3.20
CA THR A 121 0.22 -18.87 2.05
C THR A 121 -1.10 -19.52 2.47
N ASN A 122 -1.09 -20.31 3.56
CA ASN A 122 -2.30 -20.94 4.07
C ASN A 122 -3.34 -19.93 4.59
N ILE A 123 -2.89 -18.82 5.20
CA ILE A 123 -3.75 -17.73 5.67
C ILE A 123 -4.39 -17.03 4.47
N CYS A 124 -3.61 -16.69 3.43
CA CYS A 124 -4.12 -16.11 2.20
C CYS A 124 -5.20 -16.99 1.56
N ASN A 125 -4.94 -18.29 1.43
CA ASN A 125 -5.90 -19.24 0.89
C ASN A 125 -7.21 -19.31 1.71
N LYS A 126 -7.14 -19.28 3.04
CA LYS A 126 -8.33 -19.25 3.90
C LYS A 126 -9.11 -17.95 3.77
N ALA A 127 -8.43 -16.81 3.69
CA ALA A 127 -9.06 -15.52 3.48
C ALA A 127 -9.80 -15.47 2.13
N HIS A 128 -9.14 -15.88 1.06
CA HIS A 128 -9.71 -15.88 -0.29
C HIS A 128 -10.94 -16.81 -0.42
N LYS A 129 -10.95 -17.96 0.28
CA LYS A 129 -12.12 -18.85 0.28
C LYS A 129 -13.42 -18.20 0.76
N ILE A 130 -13.33 -17.18 1.61
CA ILE A 130 -14.49 -16.40 2.08
C ILE A 130 -14.65 -15.07 1.35
N GLY A 131 -13.83 -14.81 0.32
CA GLY A 131 -13.79 -13.55 -0.42
C GLY A 131 -13.25 -12.37 0.40
N ALA A 132 -12.35 -12.61 1.34
CA ALA A 132 -11.61 -11.59 2.06
C ALA A 132 -10.23 -11.38 1.41
N PHE A 133 -9.71 -10.14 1.47
CA PHE A 133 -8.42 -9.75 0.91
C PHE A 133 -7.31 -9.72 1.97
N VAL A 134 -6.07 -9.89 1.55
CA VAL A 134 -4.92 -9.92 2.45
C VAL A 134 -3.94 -8.80 2.11
N CYS A 135 -3.65 -7.97 3.11
CA CYS A 135 -2.63 -6.94 3.08
C CYS A 135 -1.43 -7.37 3.95
N PHE A 136 -0.23 -7.20 3.41
CA PHE A 136 1.02 -7.35 4.15
C PHE A 136 1.63 -5.97 4.40
N ALA A 137 1.92 -5.66 5.66
CA ALA A 137 2.83 -4.59 6.03
C ALA A 137 4.24 -5.20 6.10
N THR A 138 5.16 -4.74 5.25
CA THR A 138 6.43 -5.43 5.05
C THR A 138 7.63 -4.50 4.91
N ASP A 139 8.81 -5.03 5.25
CA ASP A 139 10.10 -4.38 5.04
C ASP A 139 10.68 -4.82 3.70
N LEU A 140 10.89 -3.87 2.78
CA LEU A 140 11.44 -4.14 1.45
C LEU A 140 12.82 -4.80 1.47
N MET A 141 13.67 -4.48 2.47
CA MET A 141 14.98 -5.14 2.59
C MET A 141 14.84 -6.62 2.96
N ALA A 142 13.85 -6.97 3.76
CA ALA A 142 13.56 -8.36 4.09
C ALA A 142 13.12 -9.16 2.85
N LEU A 143 12.41 -8.51 1.91
CA LEU A 143 11.95 -9.16 0.67
C LEU A 143 13.08 -9.50 -0.31
N THR A 144 14.28 -8.99 -0.11
CA THR A 144 15.46 -9.43 -0.88
C THR A 144 15.93 -10.84 -0.51
N LEU A 145 15.49 -11.36 0.62
CA LEU A 145 15.91 -12.66 1.16
C LEU A 145 14.72 -13.63 1.35
N PHE A 146 13.53 -13.10 1.58
CA PHE A 146 12.38 -13.90 1.96
C PHE A 146 11.28 -13.86 0.90
N LYS A 147 10.43 -14.88 0.92
CA LYS A 147 9.31 -15.04 -0.01
C LYS A 147 8.40 -13.81 0.01
N PRO A 148 8.19 -13.16 -1.15
CA PRO A 148 7.45 -11.90 -1.20
C PRO A 148 5.93 -12.11 -1.00
N PRO A 149 5.19 -11.06 -0.59
CA PRO A 149 3.74 -11.10 -0.38
C PRO A 149 2.94 -11.64 -1.57
N GLY A 150 3.30 -11.25 -2.80
CA GLY A 150 2.59 -11.70 -4.01
C GLY A 150 2.69 -13.21 -4.22
N GLU A 151 3.84 -13.82 -3.94
CA GLU A 151 4.01 -15.29 -4.01
C GLU A 151 3.29 -16.05 -2.91
N MET A 152 3.03 -15.41 -1.77
CA MET A 152 2.20 -15.97 -0.71
C MET A 152 0.70 -15.83 -0.99
N GLY A 153 0.32 -15.10 -2.05
CA GLY A 153 -1.08 -14.82 -2.38
C GLY A 153 -1.62 -13.54 -1.72
N GLY A 154 -0.77 -12.62 -1.31
CA GLY A 154 -1.18 -11.30 -0.85
C GLY A 154 -1.82 -10.47 -1.96
N ASP A 155 -2.83 -9.69 -1.63
CA ASP A 155 -3.52 -8.79 -2.57
C ASP A 155 -2.90 -7.40 -2.57
N VAL A 156 -2.36 -7.00 -1.44
CA VAL A 156 -1.70 -5.70 -1.22
C VAL A 156 -0.46 -5.91 -0.36
N ALA A 157 0.61 -5.20 -0.70
CA ALA A 157 1.75 -5.01 0.18
C ALA A 157 2.00 -3.51 0.39
N ILE A 158 2.21 -3.13 1.65
CA ILE A 158 2.52 -1.76 2.07
C ILE A 158 3.73 -1.75 3.00
N GLY A 159 4.31 -0.61 3.21
CA GLY A 159 5.40 -0.43 4.16
C GLY A 159 6.12 0.88 3.92
N SER A 160 7.27 1.05 4.57
CA SER A 160 8.12 2.22 4.40
C SER A 160 9.27 1.93 3.45
N SER A 161 9.54 2.86 2.53
CA SER A 161 10.75 2.84 1.69
C SER A 161 11.91 3.64 2.31
N GLN A 162 11.80 4.10 3.55
CA GLN A 162 12.83 4.87 4.24
C GLN A 162 14.19 4.16 4.25
N ARG A 163 14.21 2.83 4.27
CA ARG A 163 15.44 2.01 4.25
C ARG A 163 16.29 2.17 2.99
N TYR A 164 15.73 2.70 1.92
CA TYR A 164 16.43 2.91 0.65
C TYR A 164 17.06 4.31 0.53
N GLY A 165 17.61 4.82 1.61
CA GLY A 165 18.45 6.01 1.59
C GLY A 165 17.80 7.28 2.11
N VAL A 166 16.62 7.21 2.73
CA VAL A 166 16.04 8.36 3.43
C VAL A 166 16.68 8.47 4.81
N PRO A 167 17.44 9.54 5.11
CA PRO A 167 18.14 9.67 6.39
C PRO A 167 17.15 9.77 7.54
N MET A 168 17.45 9.07 8.64
CA MET A 168 16.56 9.02 9.80
C MET A 168 16.46 10.36 10.54
N GLY A 169 17.54 11.12 10.65
CA GLY A 169 17.54 12.36 11.42
C GLY A 169 16.91 12.18 12.81
N ASN A 170 16.08 13.08 13.21
CA ASN A 170 15.32 12.98 14.48
C ASN A 170 13.95 12.32 14.26
N GLY A 171 13.92 11.05 13.85
CA GLY A 171 12.72 10.33 13.47
C GLY A 171 12.48 10.27 11.96
N GLY A 172 13.12 11.13 11.20
CA GLY A 172 13.20 11.15 9.75
C GLY A 172 11.91 11.38 9.00
N PRO A 173 12.02 11.75 7.73
CA PRO A 173 10.90 11.71 6.82
C PRO A 173 10.53 10.27 6.48
N HIS A 174 9.24 10.04 6.21
CA HIS A 174 8.72 8.77 5.76
C HIS A 174 8.35 8.83 4.28
N ALA A 175 8.37 7.68 3.62
CA ALA A 175 7.83 7.51 2.29
C ALA A 175 7.27 6.07 2.23
N ALA A 176 5.96 5.94 2.24
CA ALA A 176 5.34 4.63 2.15
C ALA A 176 5.21 4.19 0.70
N PHE A 177 5.29 2.89 0.50
CA PHE A 177 4.89 2.24 -0.74
C PHE A 177 3.54 1.56 -0.59
N PHE A 178 2.90 1.33 -1.73
CA PHE A 178 1.68 0.55 -1.85
C PHE A 178 1.74 -0.21 -3.17
N SER A 179 1.74 -1.53 -3.10
CA SER A 179 1.67 -2.39 -4.28
C SER A 179 0.46 -3.32 -4.21
N THR A 180 -0.07 -3.71 -5.35
CA THR A 180 -1.30 -4.47 -5.43
C THR A 180 -1.46 -5.25 -6.73
N THR A 181 -2.47 -6.12 -6.77
CA THR A 181 -2.88 -6.88 -7.93
C THR A 181 -3.63 -6.02 -8.96
N ASN A 182 -3.79 -6.53 -10.18
CA ASN A 182 -4.55 -5.88 -11.26
C ASN A 182 -6.01 -5.59 -10.90
N LEU A 183 -6.58 -6.33 -9.94
CA LEU A 183 -7.95 -6.12 -9.46
C LEU A 183 -8.17 -4.69 -8.93
N PHE A 184 -7.15 -4.13 -8.28
CA PHE A 184 -7.25 -2.83 -7.63
C PHE A 184 -6.62 -1.68 -8.41
N LYS A 185 -6.16 -1.88 -9.65
CA LYS A 185 -5.43 -0.85 -10.41
C LYS A 185 -6.13 0.51 -10.53
N ARG A 186 -7.48 0.54 -10.50
CA ARG A 186 -8.28 1.77 -10.53
C ARG A 186 -8.70 2.27 -9.15
N LYS A 187 -8.34 1.54 -8.10
CA LYS A 187 -8.72 1.83 -6.70
C LYS A 187 -7.53 2.13 -5.81
N ILE A 188 -6.32 1.83 -6.29
CA ILE A 188 -5.07 2.07 -5.58
C ILE A 188 -4.95 3.55 -5.20
N PRO A 189 -4.59 3.88 -3.96
CA PRO A 189 -4.32 5.24 -3.53
C PRO A 189 -2.99 5.76 -4.12
N GLY A 190 -2.85 7.07 -4.20
CA GLY A 190 -1.63 7.71 -4.69
C GLY A 190 -1.55 7.80 -6.20
N ARG A 191 -0.40 8.26 -6.67
CA ARG A 191 -0.12 8.52 -8.07
C ARG A 191 0.56 7.32 -8.72
N ILE A 192 0.27 7.12 -10.00
CA ILE A 192 0.94 6.11 -10.83
C ILE A 192 1.52 6.81 -12.05
N ILE A 193 2.78 6.54 -12.32
CA ILE A 193 3.47 6.97 -13.54
C ILE A 193 3.31 5.89 -14.59
N GLY A 194 3.03 6.30 -15.82
CA GLY A 194 2.89 5.39 -16.95
C GLY A 194 3.60 5.89 -18.21
N LEU A 195 3.84 4.97 -19.12
CA LEU A 195 4.42 5.24 -20.42
C LEU A 195 3.35 5.74 -21.40
N THR A 196 3.74 6.64 -22.28
CA THR A 196 2.96 7.17 -23.39
C THR A 196 3.90 7.57 -24.52
N ASN A 197 3.36 8.12 -25.60
CA ASN A 197 4.16 8.76 -26.66
C ASN A 197 3.83 10.25 -26.71
N ASP A 198 4.82 11.06 -27.08
CA ASP A 198 4.65 12.48 -27.37
C ASP A 198 4.01 12.70 -28.77
N SER A 199 3.84 13.96 -29.17
CA SER A 199 3.29 14.33 -30.48
C SER A 199 4.16 13.89 -31.68
N ASN A 200 5.43 13.61 -31.44
CA ASN A 200 6.39 13.10 -32.42
C ASN A 200 6.56 11.57 -32.35
N ASN A 201 5.72 10.90 -31.59
CA ASN A 201 5.75 9.46 -31.35
C ASN A 201 7.01 8.95 -30.62
N ASN A 202 7.70 9.83 -29.88
CA ASN A 202 8.79 9.41 -28.99
C ASN A 202 8.23 8.95 -27.64
N PRO A 203 8.89 7.98 -26.97
CA PRO A 203 8.50 7.56 -25.62
C PRO A 203 8.50 8.74 -24.64
N ALA A 204 7.43 8.87 -23.89
CA ALA A 204 7.26 9.90 -22.87
C ALA A 204 6.59 9.34 -21.62
N LEU A 205 6.75 9.99 -20.50
CA LEU A 205 6.15 9.64 -19.23
C LEU A 205 4.99 10.57 -18.89
N ARG A 206 3.97 10.03 -18.27
CA ARG A 206 2.81 10.81 -17.81
C ARG A 206 2.33 10.32 -16.46
N MET A 207 1.55 11.17 -15.77
CA MET A 207 0.72 10.75 -14.65
C MET A 207 -0.43 9.89 -15.18
N ALA A 208 -0.41 8.60 -14.88
CA ALA A 208 -1.49 7.68 -15.19
C ALA A 208 -2.44 7.55 -13.99
N LEU A 209 -3.73 7.27 -14.23
CA LEU A 209 -4.72 6.98 -13.19
C LEU A 209 -4.79 8.02 -12.06
N GLN A 210 -5.02 9.27 -12.40
CA GLN A 210 -5.22 10.38 -11.45
C GLN A 210 -6.61 10.35 -10.76
N THR A 211 -7.29 9.22 -10.72
CA THR A 211 -8.68 9.11 -10.26
C THR A 211 -8.89 9.45 -8.79
N ARG A 212 -7.83 9.61 -8.01
CA ARG A 212 -7.88 9.94 -6.59
C ARG A 212 -7.35 11.33 -6.25
N GLU A 213 -7.04 12.14 -7.25
CA GLU A 213 -6.58 13.51 -7.05
C GLU A 213 -7.74 14.41 -6.56
N GLN A 214 -7.41 15.43 -5.77
CA GLN A 214 -8.40 16.31 -5.16
C GLN A 214 -9.28 17.04 -6.18
N HIS A 215 -8.74 17.46 -7.31
CA HIS A 215 -9.48 18.14 -8.37
C HIS A 215 -10.51 17.22 -9.07
N ILE A 216 -10.38 15.88 -8.92
CA ILE A 216 -11.33 14.90 -9.47
C ILE A 216 -12.28 14.38 -8.39
N ARG A 217 -11.78 13.98 -7.24
CA ARG A 217 -12.55 13.28 -6.18
C ARG A 217 -13.00 14.19 -5.06
N ARG A 218 -12.55 15.42 -5.00
CA ARG A 218 -12.89 16.40 -3.94
C ARG A 218 -12.64 15.82 -2.54
N GLU A 219 -13.67 15.74 -1.71
CA GLU A 219 -13.62 15.20 -0.33
C GLU A 219 -13.24 13.70 -0.26
N LYS A 220 -13.36 12.97 -1.36
CA LYS A 220 -12.98 11.54 -1.45
C LYS A 220 -11.57 11.32 -1.98
N ALA A 221 -10.80 12.38 -2.15
CA ALA A 221 -9.41 12.28 -2.59
C ALA A 221 -8.55 11.64 -1.50
N THR A 222 -7.60 10.80 -1.92
CA THR A 222 -6.56 10.31 -1.02
C THR A 222 -5.44 11.33 -0.96
N SER A 223 -4.98 11.67 0.25
CA SER A 223 -3.83 12.54 0.43
C SER A 223 -2.57 11.90 -0.15
N ASN A 224 -1.88 12.65 -1.00
CA ASN A 224 -0.57 12.28 -1.50
C ASN A 224 0.51 13.04 -0.76
N ILE A 225 1.68 12.41 -0.57
CA ILE A 225 2.83 13.14 -0.08
C ILE A 225 3.22 14.18 -1.12
N CYS A 226 3.28 15.38 -0.64
CA CYS A 226 3.92 16.47 -1.34
C CYS A 226 5.31 16.69 -0.78
N THR A 227 6.24 17.12 -1.07
CA THR A 227 7.45 17.90 -0.92
C THR A 227 8.33 17.70 0.32
N ALA A 228 7.81 17.60 1.52
CA ALA A 228 8.59 17.84 2.74
C ALA A 228 9.74 16.85 2.98
N GLN A 229 9.57 15.61 2.59
CA GLN A 229 10.56 14.56 2.84
C GLN A 229 11.70 14.52 1.83
N VAL A 230 11.57 15.25 0.75
CA VAL A 230 12.40 15.11 -0.45
C VAL A 230 13.43 16.22 -0.60
N LEU A 231 13.36 17.21 0.27
CA LEU A 231 14.27 18.37 0.25
C LEU A 231 15.56 18.17 1.06
N ARG A 232 15.83 16.97 1.55
CA ARG A 232 17.05 16.65 2.29
C ARG A 232 18.01 15.79 1.48
#